data_767a03ad34326f2bc94b0dd812e27f98
#
_entry.id   767a03ad34326f2bc94b0dd812e27f98
#
_cell.length_a   1.000
_cell.length_b   1.000
_cell.length_c   1.000
_cell.angle_alpha   90.00
_cell.angle_beta   90.00
_cell.angle_gamma   90.00
#
_symmetry.space_group_name_H-M   'P 1'
#
loop_
_entity.id
_entity.type
_entity.pdbx_description
1 polymer ?
#
loop_
_entity_poly.entity_id
_entity_poly.type
_entity_poly.pdbx_seq_one_letter_code
_entity_poly.pdbx_strand_id
1 'polypeptide(L)'
;MKLRPALIELVVSDMAATLAFYRRLGVDIAATADDEPHVDVELTGGMRLAGDTEDTIRSFDPGWSPPTGGGHRAALAFACESPAEVDAAWSDLTAAGYEGHLEPWDAFWGMRYAVVLDPDGRPVDLFAPLPSA
;
A
#
# COMPACT_ATOMS: atom_id res chain seq x y z
N MET A 1 12.55 -28.81 -4.40
CA MET A 1 12.59 -27.76 -3.38
C MET A 1 11.27 -27.00 -3.43
N LYS A 2 10.72 -26.67 -2.26
CA LYS A 2 9.44 -25.95 -2.20
C LYS A 2 9.56 -24.82 -1.19
N LEU A 3 9.66 -23.60 -1.70
CA LEU A 3 9.77 -22.41 -0.89
C LEU A 3 8.38 -21.83 -0.65
N ARG A 4 8.20 -21.11 0.47
CA ARG A 4 6.92 -20.51 0.84
C ARG A 4 7.03 -18.99 0.78
N PRO A 5 6.06 -18.31 0.14
CA PRO A 5 5.96 -16.86 0.25
C PRO A 5 5.77 -16.47 1.72
N ALA A 6 6.50 -15.47 2.19
CA ALA A 6 6.47 -15.08 3.60
C ALA A 6 5.88 -13.68 3.80
N LEU A 7 6.32 -12.71 3.02
CA LEU A 7 5.88 -11.32 3.18
C LEU A 7 6.09 -10.53 1.90
N ILE A 8 5.44 -9.36 1.84
CA ILE A 8 5.73 -8.33 0.86
C ILE A 8 6.57 -7.28 1.55
N GLU A 9 7.70 -6.93 0.95
CA GLU A 9 8.61 -5.94 1.50
C GLU A 9 8.60 -4.67 0.68
N LEU A 10 8.42 -3.53 1.35
CA LEU A 10 8.46 -2.21 0.74
C LEU A 10 9.74 -1.51 1.16
N VAL A 11 10.46 -0.97 0.20
CA VAL A 11 11.55 -0.04 0.50
C VAL A 11 10.95 1.36 0.55
N VAL A 12 11.16 2.06 1.66
CA VAL A 12 10.47 3.31 1.94
C VAL A 12 11.45 4.47 2.09
N SER A 13 11.09 5.61 1.52
CA SER A 13 11.89 6.82 1.66
C SER A 13 11.71 7.50 3.03
N ASP A 14 10.52 7.30 3.64
CA ASP A 14 10.15 7.87 4.93
C ASP A 14 9.24 6.88 5.65
N MET A 15 9.78 6.21 6.65
CA MET A 15 9.03 5.17 7.37
C MET A 15 7.77 5.72 8.02
N ALA A 16 7.88 6.84 8.74
CA ALA A 16 6.72 7.42 9.43
C ALA A 16 5.61 7.80 8.45
N ALA A 17 5.95 8.39 7.31
CA ALA A 17 4.99 8.77 6.29
C ALA A 17 4.30 7.55 5.68
N THR A 18 5.07 6.51 5.37
CA THR A 18 4.52 5.27 4.81
C THR A 18 3.59 4.58 5.80
N LEU A 19 4.00 4.45 7.06
CA LEU A 19 3.18 3.80 8.08
C LEU A 19 1.90 4.60 8.35
N ALA A 20 1.95 5.93 8.33
CA ALA A 20 0.74 6.75 8.47
C ALA A 20 -0.26 6.47 7.35
N PHE A 21 0.21 6.31 6.12
CA PHE A 21 -0.64 5.96 4.99
C PHE A 21 -1.32 4.61 5.19
N TYR A 22 -0.55 3.55 5.51
CA TYR A 22 -1.11 2.21 5.65
C TYR A 22 -2.00 2.06 6.89
N ARG A 23 -1.72 2.80 7.99
CA ARG A 23 -2.66 2.89 9.11
C ARG A 23 -4.01 3.44 8.69
N ARG A 24 -4.02 4.40 7.76
CA ARG A 24 -5.25 4.99 7.25
C ARG A 24 -6.07 4.00 6.42
N LEU A 25 -5.43 3.00 5.85
CA LEU A 25 -6.12 1.88 5.19
C LEU A 25 -6.62 0.82 6.16
N GLY A 26 -6.34 0.98 7.45
CA GLY A 26 -6.78 0.03 8.47
C GLY A 26 -5.73 -0.99 8.91
N VAL A 27 -4.49 -0.85 8.47
CA VAL A 27 -3.42 -1.73 8.95
C VAL A 27 -3.03 -1.33 10.37
N ASP A 28 -3.02 -2.30 11.26
CA ASP A 28 -2.68 -2.08 12.67
C ASP A 28 -1.17 -2.05 12.85
N ILE A 29 -0.64 -0.84 13.03
CA ILE A 29 0.81 -0.60 13.17
C ILE A 29 1.02 0.25 14.43
N ALA A 30 1.83 -0.23 15.36
CA ALA A 30 2.16 0.51 16.58
C ALA A 30 2.84 1.84 16.26
N ALA A 31 2.48 2.88 17.00
CA ALA A 31 3.05 4.23 16.80
C ALA A 31 4.58 4.24 16.98
N THR A 32 5.11 3.38 17.84
CA THR A 32 6.55 3.24 18.08
C THR A 32 7.33 2.74 16.86
N ALA A 33 6.67 2.19 15.86
CA ALA A 33 7.31 1.70 14.64
C ALA A 33 7.84 2.83 13.75
N ASP A 34 7.37 4.06 13.91
CA ASP A 34 7.71 5.17 13.03
C ASP A 34 9.21 5.48 12.96
N ASP A 35 9.94 5.22 14.04
CA ASP A 35 11.38 5.49 14.12
C ASP A 35 12.23 4.25 13.86
N GLU A 36 11.61 3.12 13.52
CA GLU A 36 12.33 1.89 13.28
C GLU A 36 12.86 1.81 11.85
N PRO A 37 14.06 1.28 11.64
CA PRO A 37 14.62 1.10 10.29
C PRO A 37 14.00 -0.08 9.54
N HIS A 38 13.40 -1.02 10.25
CA HIS A 38 12.70 -2.19 9.71
C HIS A 38 11.42 -2.41 10.49
N VAL A 39 10.31 -2.57 9.78
CA VAL A 39 9.00 -2.81 10.37
C VAL A 39 8.38 -4.00 9.67
N ASP A 40 7.79 -4.91 10.44
CA ASP A 40 7.14 -6.12 9.93
C ASP A 40 5.83 -6.28 10.69
N VAL A 41 4.72 -6.25 9.95
CA VAL A 41 3.38 -6.35 10.53
C VAL A 41 2.59 -7.46 9.88
N GLU A 42 1.74 -8.10 10.68
CA GLU A 42 0.82 -9.09 10.18
C GLU A 42 -0.43 -8.41 9.63
N LEU A 43 -0.81 -8.79 8.43
CA LEU A 43 -2.06 -8.34 7.82
C LEU A 43 -3.15 -9.37 8.06
N THR A 44 -4.39 -8.96 7.90
CA THR A 44 -5.54 -9.86 7.95
C THR A 44 -5.36 -10.99 6.92
N GLY A 45 -5.65 -12.23 7.31
CA GLY A 45 -5.52 -13.38 6.41
C GLY A 45 -4.15 -14.02 6.38
N GLY A 46 -3.25 -13.64 7.29
CA GLY A 46 -1.93 -14.28 7.42
C GLY A 46 -0.85 -13.73 6.49
N MET A 47 -1.18 -12.77 5.64
CA MET A 47 -0.18 -12.07 4.85
C MET A 47 0.60 -11.12 5.76
N ARG A 48 1.88 -10.92 5.47
CA ARG A 48 2.71 -9.97 6.20
C ARG A 48 3.19 -8.86 5.28
N LEU A 49 3.37 -7.68 5.85
CA LEU A 49 3.91 -6.52 5.16
C LEU A 49 5.11 -6.00 5.96
N ALA A 50 6.22 -5.81 5.28
CA ALA A 50 7.41 -5.25 5.88
C ALA A 50 7.79 -3.94 5.21
N GLY A 51 8.40 -3.04 5.98
CA GLY A 51 9.01 -1.82 5.47
C GLY A 51 10.45 -1.77 5.89
N ASP A 52 11.32 -1.39 4.97
CA ASP A 52 12.72 -1.12 5.24
C ASP A 52 13.09 0.26 4.74
N THR A 53 13.81 1.03 5.55
CA THR A 53 14.34 2.30 5.07
C THR A 53 15.36 2.08 3.96
N GLU A 54 15.54 3.09 3.13
CA GLU A 54 16.56 3.06 2.07
C GLU A 54 17.96 2.81 2.65
N ASP A 55 18.26 3.42 3.80
CA ASP A 55 19.55 3.18 4.46
C ASP A 55 19.71 1.74 4.93
N THR A 56 18.63 1.11 5.38
CA THR A 56 18.64 -0.31 5.73
C THR A 56 19.03 -1.16 4.53
N ILE A 57 18.44 -0.88 3.37
CA ILE A 57 18.76 -1.60 2.14
C ILE A 57 20.22 -1.37 1.75
N ARG A 58 20.71 -0.13 1.79
CA ARG A 58 22.11 0.17 1.46
C ARG A 58 23.11 -0.46 2.41
N SER A 59 22.69 -0.77 3.63
CA SER A 59 23.59 -1.40 4.62
C SER A 59 24.07 -2.79 4.19
N PHE A 60 23.30 -3.49 3.36
CA PHE A 60 23.69 -4.80 2.83
C PHE A 60 23.77 -4.84 1.30
N ASP A 61 23.26 -3.80 0.62
CA ASP A 61 23.33 -3.66 -0.83
C ASP A 61 23.81 -2.23 -1.17
N PRO A 62 25.10 -1.96 -1.06
CA PRO A 62 25.64 -0.60 -1.21
C PRO A 62 25.40 0.02 -2.58
N GLY A 63 25.17 -0.79 -3.60
CA GLY A 63 24.90 -0.32 -4.95
C GLY A 63 23.44 0.04 -5.21
N TRP A 64 22.55 -0.19 -4.23
CA TRP A 64 21.14 0.10 -4.41
C TRP A 64 20.88 1.62 -4.47
N SER A 65 20.01 2.02 -5.38
CA SER A 65 19.48 3.38 -5.44
C SER A 65 17.98 3.30 -5.77
N PRO A 66 17.18 4.31 -5.35
CA PRO A 66 15.74 4.28 -5.64
C PRO A 66 15.49 4.31 -7.13
N PRO A 67 14.45 3.60 -7.61
CA PRO A 67 14.09 3.64 -9.01
C PRO A 67 13.76 5.07 -9.46
N THR A 68 14.15 5.39 -10.68
CA THR A 68 13.83 6.67 -11.33
C THR A 68 13.05 6.38 -12.61
N GLY A 69 12.26 7.35 -13.09
CA GLY A 69 11.53 7.21 -14.34
C GLY A 69 10.05 6.93 -14.21
N GLY A 70 9.53 6.87 -13.02
CA GLY A 70 8.09 6.79 -12.75
C GLY A 70 7.47 5.41 -13.03
N GLY A 71 6.32 5.18 -12.42
CA GLY A 71 5.57 3.95 -12.54
C GLY A 71 6.12 2.80 -11.70
N HIS A 72 5.27 1.81 -11.49
CA HIS A 72 5.61 0.59 -10.76
C HIS A 72 5.01 -0.59 -11.48
N ARG A 73 5.65 -1.76 -11.37
CA ARG A 73 5.16 -3.00 -11.98
C ARG A 73 4.34 -3.84 -11.02
N ALA A 74 4.17 -3.38 -9.79
CA ALA A 74 3.37 -4.06 -8.78
C ALA A 74 2.53 -3.04 -8.02
N ALA A 75 1.38 -3.50 -7.53
CA ALA A 75 0.48 -2.70 -6.71
C ALA A 75 0.00 -3.56 -5.55
N LEU A 76 -0.34 -2.93 -4.43
CA LEU A 76 -1.09 -3.58 -3.37
C LEU A 76 -2.57 -3.29 -3.60
N ALA A 77 -3.42 -4.29 -3.38
CA ALA A 77 -4.85 -4.13 -3.53
C ALA A 77 -5.55 -4.42 -2.20
N PHE A 78 -6.44 -3.52 -1.79
CA PHE A 78 -7.20 -3.64 -0.56
C PHE A 78 -8.68 -3.80 -0.89
N ALA A 79 -9.27 -4.88 -0.39
CA ALA A 79 -10.69 -5.13 -0.54
C ALA A 79 -11.50 -4.24 0.42
N CYS A 80 -12.51 -3.57 -0.11
CA CYS A 80 -13.49 -2.83 0.67
C CYS A 80 -14.75 -3.67 0.85
N GLU A 81 -15.54 -3.36 1.88
CA GLU A 81 -16.76 -4.10 2.19
C GLU A 81 -17.88 -3.87 1.17
N SER A 82 -17.84 -2.73 0.47
CA SER A 82 -18.89 -2.35 -0.48
C SER A 82 -18.34 -1.36 -1.50
N PRO A 83 -19.02 -1.19 -2.65
CA PRO A 83 -18.68 -0.11 -3.58
C PRO A 83 -18.69 1.28 -2.94
N ALA A 84 -19.63 1.54 -2.01
CA ALA A 84 -19.67 2.82 -1.30
C ALA A 84 -18.42 3.03 -0.44
N GLU A 85 -17.85 1.97 0.12
CA GLU A 85 -16.62 2.07 0.92
C GLU A 85 -15.41 2.38 0.04
N VAL A 86 -15.37 1.93 -1.20
CA VAL A 86 -14.33 2.34 -2.17
C VAL A 86 -14.35 3.87 -2.31
N ASP A 87 -15.53 4.44 -2.53
CA ASP A 87 -15.69 5.89 -2.67
C ASP A 87 -15.28 6.63 -1.39
N ALA A 88 -15.69 6.11 -0.23
CA ALA A 88 -15.38 6.71 1.06
C ALA A 88 -13.87 6.67 1.35
N ALA A 89 -13.22 5.56 1.08
CA ALA A 89 -11.77 5.42 1.27
C ALA A 89 -10.98 6.35 0.36
N TRP A 90 -11.36 6.43 -0.91
CA TRP A 90 -10.77 7.39 -1.85
C TRP A 90 -10.89 8.82 -1.34
N SER A 91 -12.11 9.21 -0.92
CA SER A 91 -12.36 10.57 -0.44
C SER A 91 -11.57 10.88 0.82
N ASP A 92 -11.47 9.93 1.77
CA ASP A 92 -10.69 10.09 2.97
C ASP A 92 -9.20 10.28 2.67
N LEU A 93 -8.66 9.44 1.81
CA LEU A 93 -7.23 9.48 1.47
C LEU A 93 -6.86 10.76 0.73
N THR A 94 -7.64 11.15 -0.27
CA THR A 94 -7.36 12.37 -1.04
C THR A 94 -7.56 13.62 -0.20
N ALA A 95 -8.55 13.66 0.70
CA ALA A 95 -8.73 14.76 1.64
C ALA A 95 -7.57 14.85 2.63
N ALA A 96 -6.92 13.73 2.96
CA ALA A 96 -5.75 13.71 3.82
C ALA A 96 -4.45 14.13 3.10
N GLY A 97 -4.52 14.42 1.79
CA GLY A 97 -3.40 14.92 1.00
C GLY A 97 -2.68 13.85 0.18
N TYR A 98 -3.15 12.62 0.17
CA TYR A 98 -2.54 11.58 -0.67
C TYR A 98 -2.99 11.75 -2.13
N GLU A 99 -2.12 11.36 -3.05
CA GLU A 99 -2.38 11.52 -4.46
C GLU A 99 -3.39 10.49 -4.97
N GLY A 100 -4.50 10.96 -5.54
CA GLY A 100 -5.43 10.11 -6.24
C GLY A 100 -5.00 9.90 -7.67
N HIS A 101 -4.81 8.65 -8.06
CA HIS A 101 -4.39 8.32 -9.41
C HIS A 101 -5.57 8.05 -10.33
N LEU A 102 -6.51 7.22 -9.90
CA LEU A 102 -7.75 6.95 -10.60
C LEU A 102 -8.91 7.08 -9.61
N GLU A 103 -9.81 8.02 -9.86
CA GLU A 103 -11.00 8.17 -9.02
C GLU A 103 -11.93 6.96 -9.17
N PRO A 104 -12.81 6.71 -8.19
CA PRO A 104 -13.68 5.53 -8.23
C PRO A 104 -14.52 5.46 -9.51
N TRP A 105 -14.56 4.26 -10.11
CA TRP A 105 -15.39 3.98 -11.27
C TRP A 105 -15.88 2.53 -11.25
N ASP A 106 -16.88 2.23 -12.02
CA ASP A 106 -17.38 0.87 -12.22
C ASP A 106 -16.60 0.23 -13.35
N ALA A 107 -15.65 -0.64 -12.98
CA ALA A 107 -14.75 -1.25 -13.95
C ALA A 107 -15.47 -2.36 -14.73
N PHE A 108 -15.04 -2.56 -15.97
CA PHE A 108 -15.67 -3.55 -16.85
C PHE A 108 -15.56 -4.99 -16.33
N TRP A 109 -14.65 -5.26 -15.40
CA TRP A 109 -14.48 -6.59 -14.81
C TRP A 109 -15.34 -6.81 -13.56
N GLY A 110 -16.36 -5.96 -13.32
CA GLY A 110 -17.34 -6.21 -12.29
C GLY A 110 -16.99 -5.70 -10.90
N MET A 111 -16.08 -4.75 -10.81
CA MET A 111 -15.63 -4.15 -9.54
C MET A 111 -15.85 -2.65 -9.54
N ARG A 112 -16.23 -2.10 -8.38
CA ARG A 112 -15.99 -0.69 -8.10
C ARG A 112 -14.53 -0.55 -7.75
N TYR A 113 -13.80 0.30 -8.43
CA TYR A 113 -12.36 0.32 -8.38
C TYR A 113 -11.83 1.75 -8.25
N ALA A 114 -10.72 1.92 -7.55
CA ALA A 114 -10.03 3.20 -7.47
C ALA A 114 -8.55 2.94 -7.23
N VAL A 115 -7.70 3.90 -7.55
CA VAL A 115 -6.25 3.79 -7.31
C VAL A 115 -5.75 5.07 -6.64
N VAL A 116 -5.09 4.92 -5.51
CA VAL A 116 -4.40 5.98 -4.80
C VAL A 116 -2.91 5.64 -4.74
N LEU A 117 -2.05 6.64 -4.62
CA LEU A 117 -0.61 6.42 -4.51
C LEU A 117 -0.17 6.53 -3.06
N ASP A 118 0.70 5.61 -2.62
CA ASP A 118 1.32 5.72 -1.32
C ASP A 118 2.39 6.83 -1.33
N PRO A 119 3.04 7.17 -0.19
CA PRO A 119 4.01 8.26 -0.16
C PRO A 119 5.19 8.11 -1.12
N ASP A 120 5.51 6.91 -1.55
CA ASP A 120 6.57 6.66 -2.53
C ASP A 120 6.05 6.55 -3.97
N GLY A 121 4.78 6.90 -4.20
CA GLY A 121 4.17 6.85 -5.53
C GLY A 121 3.76 5.44 -5.96
N ARG A 122 3.72 4.49 -5.04
CA ARG A 122 3.33 3.11 -5.32
C ARG A 122 1.81 3.03 -5.44
N PRO A 123 1.28 2.39 -6.50
CA PRO A 123 -0.17 2.23 -6.63
C PRO A 123 -0.74 1.36 -5.53
N VAL A 124 -1.83 1.82 -4.96
CA VAL A 124 -2.64 1.05 -4.01
C VAL A 124 -4.07 1.04 -4.55
N ASP A 125 -4.54 -0.14 -4.89
CA ASP A 125 -5.85 -0.34 -5.48
C ASP A 125 -6.89 -0.56 -4.38
N LEU A 126 -8.05 0.06 -4.54
CA LEU A 126 -9.20 -0.12 -3.66
C LEU A 126 -10.31 -0.74 -4.50
N PHE A 127 -10.93 -1.81 -4.01
CA PHE A 127 -11.94 -2.47 -4.82
C PHE A 127 -13.03 -3.14 -3.99
N ALA A 128 -14.19 -3.29 -4.61
CA ALA A 128 -15.28 -4.10 -4.09
C ALA A 128 -16.11 -4.63 -5.27
N PRO A 129 -16.66 -5.84 -5.17
CA PRO A 129 -17.53 -6.36 -6.21
C PRO A 129 -18.77 -5.48 -6.38
N LEU A 130 -19.15 -5.24 -7.63
CA LEU A 130 -20.41 -4.60 -7.94
C LEU A 130 -21.56 -5.58 -7.70
N PRO A 131 -22.76 -5.10 -7.32
CA PRO A 131 -23.92 -5.98 -7.19
C PRO A 131 -24.22 -6.68 -8.50
N SER A 132 -24.57 -7.96 -8.42
CA SER A 132 -25.02 -8.72 -9.58
C SER A 132 -26.36 -8.15 -10.07
N ALA A 133 -26.46 -7.98 -11.37
CA ALA A 133 -27.70 -7.52 -12.00
C ALA A 133 -28.76 -8.64 -12.01
#